data_8a3cd859821c15ea272d42ef07a5a34e
#
_entry.id   8a3cd859821c15ea272d42ef07a5a34e
#
_cell.length_a   1.000
_cell.length_b   1.000
_cell.length_c   1.000
_cell.angle_alpha   90.00
_cell.angle_beta   90.00
_cell.angle_gamma   90.00
#
_symmetry.space_group_name_H-M   'P 1'
#
loop_
_entity.id
_entity.type
_entity.pdbx_description
1 polymer ?
#
loop_
_entity_poly.entity_id
_entity_poly.type
_entity_poly.pdbx_seq_one_letter_code
_entity_poly.pdbx_strand_id
1 'polypeptide(L)'
;MNLSELKTKSMPELMDIASGYQIENLSGLRKQELIFALLQACASQNGSIFGEGVLEILPDGFGFLRSPMYSYMPGPDDIYVSPSQIRRFGLRTGDVISGQIRPPKEGERYFALLRVKEICFREPEEAKKIVLFDNLTPIYPDQQFRLENGDKNYSARIMDLMTPIGMGQRGLIVAPPRTTNKSTDDRSEERRVGKECRSRWSPYH
;
A
#
# COMPACT_ATOMS: atom_id res chain seq x y z
N MET A 1 -13.58 12.56 -7.68
CA MET A 1 -14.08 11.66 -6.61
C MET A 1 -13.05 10.56 -6.36
N ASN A 2 -12.75 10.21 -5.12
CA ASN A 2 -11.73 9.21 -4.78
C ASN A 2 -12.40 7.92 -4.28
N LEU A 3 -12.09 6.77 -4.91
CA LEU A 3 -12.64 5.47 -4.55
C LEU A 3 -12.27 5.05 -3.11
N SER A 4 -11.04 5.32 -2.69
CA SER A 4 -10.55 4.98 -1.34
C SER A 4 -11.31 5.74 -0.26
N GLU A 5 -11.60 7.02 -0.47
CA GLU A 5 -12.39 7.84 0.46
C GLU A 5 -13.84 7.36 0.57
N LEU A 6 -14.45 6.98 -0.54
CA LEU A 6 -15.82 6.44 -0.52
C LEU A 6 -15.92 5.14 0.29
N LYS A 7 -14.89 4.30 0.24
CA LYS A 7 -14.85 3.05 1.00
C LYS A 7 -14.79 3.27 2.52
N THR A 8 -14.18 4.36 2.99
CA THR A 8 -14.09 4.69 4.42
C THR A 8 -15.37 5.29 4.99
N LYS A 9 -16.22 5.88 4.13
CA LYS A 9 -17.47 6.52 4.55
C LYS A 9 -18.52 5.52 5.06
N SER A 10 -19.36 6.00 5.97
CA SER A 10 -20.52 5.24 6.49
C SER A 10 -21.66 5.16 5.46
N MET A 11 -22.59 4.23 5.65
CA MET A 11 -23.77 4.12 4.76
C MET A 11 -24.61 5.39 4.69
N PRO A 12 -24.95 6.08 5.82
CA PRO A 12 -25.70 7.33 5.76
C PRO A 12 -25.00 8.41 4.92
N GLU A 13 -23.70 8.61 5.12
CA GLU A 13 -22.92 9.59 4.35
C GLU A 13 -22.87 9.29 2.86
N LEU A 14 -22.81 7.99 2.49
CA LEU A 14 -22.87 7.58 1.09
C LEU A 14 -24.24 7.82 0.48
N MET A 15 -25.33 7.66 1.25
CA MET A 15 -26.69 7.95 0.82
C MET A 15 -26.89 9.48 0.61
N ASP A 16 -26.34 10.29 1.49
CA ASP A 16 -26.40 11.76 1.34
C ASP A 16 -25.67 12.21 0.07
N ILE A 17 -24.51 11.64 -0.22
CA ILE A 17 -23.79 11.91 -1.47
C ILE A 17 -24.61 11.42 -2.67
N ALA A 18 -25.22 10.23 -2.59
CA ALA A 18 -25.99 9.66 -3.68
C ALA A 18 -27.25 10.48 -4.02
N SER A 19 -27.89 11.07 -3.02
CA SER A 19 -29.02 11.98 -3.23
C SER A 19 -28.60 13.21 -4.04
N GLY A 20 -27.39 13.73 -3.86
CA GLY A 20 -26.84 14.83 -4.64
C GLY A 20 -26.61 14.48 -6.12
N TYR A 21 -26.41 13.21 -6.44
CA TYR A 21 -26.25 12.71 -7.82
C TYR A 21 -27.55 12.22 -8.47
N GLN A 22 -28.71 12.42 -7.80
CA GLN A 22 -30.05 12.03 -8.29
C GLN A 22 -30.15 10.53 -8.69
N ILE A 23 -29.53 9.66 -7.91
CA ILE A 23 -29.59 8.22 -8.14
C ILE A 23 -30.91 7.71 -7.56
N GLU A 24 -31.73 7.08 -8.38
CA GLU A 24 -32.98 6.45 -7.99
C GLU A 24 -32.74 5.05 -7.38
N ASN A 25 -33.66 4.59 -6.52
CA ASN A 25 -33.64 3.25 -5.91
C ASN A 25 -32.46 2.94 -4.98
N LEU A 26 -32.13 3.87 -4.10
CA LEU A 26 -31.05 3.69 -3.10
C LEU A 26 -31.37 2.70 -1.99
N SER A 27 -32.67 2.39 -1.75
CA SER A 27 -33.13 1.52 -0.67
C SER A 27 -32.84 0.05 -0.97
N GLY A 28 -32.03 -0.60 -0.10
CA GLY A 28 -31.72 -2.03 -0.19
C GLY A 28 -30.40 -2.38 -0.89
N LEU A 29 -29.66 -1.41 -1.39
CA LEU A 29 -28.34 -1.64 -1.99
C LEU A 29 -27.29 -1.94 -0.91
N ARG A 30 -26.40 -2.88 -1.19
CA ARG A 30 -25.21 -3.11 -0.37
C ARG A 30 -24.21 -1.96 -0.55
N LYS A 31 -23.36 -1.73 0.45
CA LYS A 31 -22.37 -0.66 0.41
C LYS A 31 -21.54 -0.64 -0.89
N GLN A 32 -21.15 -1.80 -1.37
CA GLN A 32 -20.37 -1.93 -2.62
C GLN A 32 -21.17 -1.52 -3.86
N GLU A 33 -22.44 -1.93 -3.93
CA GLU A 33 -23.35 -1.59 -5.03
C GLU A 33 -23.63 -0.07 -5.06
N LEU A 34 -23.78 0.53 -3.88
CA LEU A 34 -23.97 1.98 -3.75
C LEU A 34 -22.73 2.76 -4.21
N ILE A 35 -21.53 2.32 -3.80
CA ILE A 35 -20.28 2.93 -4.26
C ILE A 35 -20.13 2.80 -5.78
N PHE A 36 -20.49 1.64 -6.34
CA PHE A 36 -20.45 1.42 -7.78
C PHE A 36 -21.40 2.37 -8.52
N ALA A 37 -22.64 2.49 -8.07
CA ALA A 37 -23.64 3.40 -8.64
C ALA A 37 -23.20 4.87 -8.57
N LEU A 38 -22.61 5.28 -7.44
CA LEU A 38 -22.05 6.62 -7.26
C LEU A 38 -20.92 6.92 -8.26
N LEU A 39 -20.00 5.97 -8.44
CA LEU A 39 -18.90 6.14 -9.39
C LEU A 39 -19.39 6.18 -10.84
N GLN A 40 -20.40 5.38 -11.16
CA GLN A 40 -21.01 5.39 -12.50
C GLN A 40 -21.73 6.72 -12.77
N ALA A 41 -22.48 7.24 -11.80
CA ALA A 41 -23.13 8.55 -11.90
C ALA A 41 -22.10 9.70 -12.03
N CYS A 42 -21.02 9.65 -11.25
CA CYS A 42 -19.93 10.62 -11.35
C CYS A 42 -19.27 10.57 -12.75
N ALA A 43 -19.04 9.38 -13.31
CA ALA A 43 -18.48 9.24 -14.65
C ALA A 43 -19.41 9.80 -15.74
N SER A 44 -20.73 9.59 -15.61
CA SER A 44 -21.73 10.10 -16.53
C SER A 44 -21.78 11.64 -16.57
N GLN A 45 -21.45 12.27 -15.45
CA GLN A 45 -21.37 13.74 -15.32
C GLN A 45 -19.98 14.30 -15.66
N ASN A 46 -19.16 13.55 -16.41
CA ASN A 46 -17.76 13.92 -16.73
C ASN A 46 -16.85 14.14 -15.52
N GLY A 47 -17.21 13.60 -14.36
CA GLY A 47 -16.39 13.64 -13.16
C GLY A 47 -15.19 12.71 -13.27
N SER A 48 -14.01 13.20 -12.88
CA SER A 48 -12.81 12.35 -12.79
C SER A 48 -12.88 11.46 -11.56
N ILE A 49 -12.70 10.16 -11.75
CA ILE A 49 -12.63 9.18 -10.66
C ILE A 49 -11.16 8.83 -10.45
N PHE A 50 -10.73 8.84 -9.20
CA PHE A 50 -9.38 8.43 -8.81
C PHE A 50 -9.44 7.18 -7.95
N GLY A 51 -8.48 6.29 -8.18
CA GLY A 51 -8.30 5.07 -7.42
C GLY A 51 -6.85 4.86 -7.06
N GLU A 52 -6.63 4.13 -5.98
CA GLU A 52 -5.33 3.78 -5.44
C GLU A 52 -5.33 2.33 -4.99
N GLY A 53 -4.20 1.67 -5.14
CA GLY A 53 -4.01 0.30 -4.69
C GLY A 53 -2.60 -0.20 -4.91
N VAL A 54 -2.33 -1.40 -4.42
CA VAL A 54 -1.05 -2.11 -4.60
C VAL A 54 -1.15 -3.03 -5.80
N LEU A 55 -0.20 -2.90 -6.73
CA LEU A 55 -0.19 -3.68 -7.96
C LEU A 55 0.19 -5.14 -7.70
N GLU A 56 -0.63 -6.04 -8.18
CA GLU A 56 -0.32 -7.45 -8.37
C GLU A 56 -0.32 -7.76 -9.86
N ILE A 57 0.81 -8.22 -10.40
CA ILE A 57 0.95 -8.61 -11.80
C ILE A 57 0.73 -10.12 -11.90
N LEU A 58 -0.18 -10.52 -12.78
CA LEU A 58 -0.46 -11.92 -13.06
C LEU A 58 0.48 -12.48 -14.14
N PRO A 59 0.64 -13.81 -14.25
CA PRO A 59 1.51 -14.45 -15.24
C PRO A 59 1.20 -14.06 -16.69
N ASP A 60 -0.06 -13.73 -16.98
CA ASP A 60 -0.53 -13.28 -18.30
C ASP A 60 -0.07 -11.86 -18.66
N GLY A 61 0.64 -11.17 -17.75
CA GLY A 61 1.24 -9.86 -17.99
C GLY A 61 0.33 -8.66 -17.76
N PHE A 62 -0.92 -8.84 -17.38
CA PHE A 62 -1.78 -7.77 -16.86
C PHE A 62 -1.78 -7.78 -15.34
N GLY A 63 -2.30 -6.74 -14.71
CA GLY A 63 -2.31 -6.63 -13.26
C GLY A 63 -3.61 -6.07 -12.70
N PHE A 64 -3.72 -6.16 -11.37
CA PHE A 64 -4.80 -5.55 -10.59
C PHE A 64 -4.22 -4.72 -9.46
N LEU A 65 -4.84 -3.58 -9.18
CA LEU A 65 -4.58 -2.83 -7.97
C LEU A 65 -5.45 -3.39 -6.84
N ARG A 66 -4.80 -4.00 -5.86
CA ARG A 66 -5.44 -4.61 -4.69
C ARG A 66 -5.60 -3.60 -3.56
N SER A 67 -6.66 -3.74 -2.81
CA SER A 67 -6.94 -2.87 -1.67
C SER A 67 -6.40 -3.45 -0.36
N PRO A 68 -5.74 -2.65 0.49
CA PRO A 68 -5.32 -3.08 1.82
C PRO A 68 -6.51 -3.44 2.72
N MET A 69 -7.70 -2.88 2.46
CA MET A 69 -8.90 -3.19 3.24
C MET A 69 -9.34 -4.67 3.17
N TYR A 70 -8.97 -5.36 2.11
CA TYR A 70 -9.23 -6.80 1.91
C TYR A 70 -7.98 -7.65 2.08
N SER A 71 -6.99 -7.16 2.84
CA SER A 71 -5.70 -7.84 3.00
C SER A 71 -5.06 -8.24 1.66
N TYR A 72 -5.20 -7.38 0.65
CA TYR A 72 -4.71 -7.59 -0.71
C TYR A 72 -5.28 -8.81 -1.44
N MET A 73 -6.35 -9.41 -0.92
CA MET A 73 -7.04 -10.52 -1.58
C MET A 73 -7.85 -10.03 -2.79
N PRO A 74 -8.07 -10.90 -3.80
CA PRO A 74 -8.91 -10.58 -4.95
C PRO A 74 -10.30 -10.13 -4.53
N GLY A 75 -10.76 -9.01 -5.09
CA GLY A 75 -12.05 -8.43 -4.78
C GLY A 75 -12.77 -7.86 -6.00
N PRO A 76 -14.08 -7.61 -5.91
CA PRO A 76 -14.86 -7.03 -7.00
C PRO A 76 -14.46 -5.58 -7.31
N ASP A 77 -13.81 -4.91 -6.36
CA ASP A 77 -13.41 -3.50 -6.44
C ASP A 77 -11.99 -3.32 -6.97
N ASP A 78 -11.37 -4.38 -7.48
CA ASP A 78 -10.03 -4.33 -8.01
C ASP A 78 -9.99 -3.50 -9.30
N ILE A 79 -8.88 -2.80 -9.50
CA ILE A 79 -8.70 -1.94 -10.66
C ILE A 79 -7.75 -2.64 -11.63
N TYR A 80 -8.24 -2.90 -12.83
CA TYR A 80 -7.44 -3.53 -13.89
C TYR A 80 -6.36 -2.57 -14.41
N VAL A 81 -5.15 -3.10 -14.57
CA VAL A 81 -4.00 -2.41 -15.16
C VAL A 81 -3.55 -3.16 -16.42
N SER A 82 -3.48 -2.46 -17.53
CA SER A 82 -3.13 -3.07 -18.81
C SER A 82 -1.64 -3.41 -18.91
N PRO A 83 -1.26 -4.45 -19.69
CA PRO A 83 0.14 -4.81 -19.93
C PRO A 83 0.96 -3.68 -20.56
N SER A 84 0.32 -2.84 -21.35
CA SER A 84 0.96 -1.66 -21.96
C SER A 84 1.37 -0.61 -20.94
N GLN A 85 0.53 -0.38 -19.92
CA GLN A 85 0.86 0.53 -18.82
C GLN A 85 1.97 -0.04 -17.95
N ILE A 86 1.91 -1.33 -17.63
CA ILE A 86 2.95 -2.03 -16.84
C ILE A 86 4.31 -1.88 -17.53
N ARG A 87 4.38 -2.16 -18.83
CA ARG A 87 5.63 -2.02 -19.60
C ARG A 87 6.10 -0.58 -19.74
N ARG A 88 5.17 0.35 -20.00
CA ARG A 88 5.50 1.78 -20.22
C ARG A 88 6.14 2.41 -19.00
N PHE A 89 5.64 2.11 -17.81
CA PHE A 89 6.10 2.69 -16.56
C PHE A 89 7.07 1.79 -15.79
N GLY A 90 7.36 0.56 -16.29
CA GLY A 90 8.23 -0.40 -15.61
C GLY A 90 7.68 -0.86 -14.25
N LEU A 91 6.34 -0.98 -14.14
CA LEU A 91 5.65 -1.30 -12.90
C LEU A 91 5.95 -2.74 -12.45
N ARG A 92 5.96 -2.94 -11.15
CA ARG A 92 6.22 -4.23 -10.52
C ARG A 92 5.15 -4.58 -9.50
N THR A 93 5.04 -5.86 -9.22
CA THR A 93 4.20 -6.33 -8.11
C THR A 93 4.70 -5.70 -6.80
N GLY A 94 3.76 -5.11 -6.06
CA GLY A 94 4.04 -4.39 -4.81
C GLY A 94 4.11 -2.86 -4.96
N ASP A 95 4.14 -2.32 -6.17
CA ASP A 95 4.09 -0.88 -6.36
C ASP A 95 2.73 -0.32 -5.95
N VAL A 96 2.75 0.76 -5.18
CA VAL A 96 1.55 1.54 -4.86
C VAL A 96 1.29 2.50 -6.01
N ILE A 97 0.14 2.36 -6.65
CA ILE A 97 -0.23 3.17 -7.81
C ILE A 97 -1.48 3.96 -7.50
N SER A 98 -1.43 5.26 -7.73
CA SER A 98 -2.59 6.13 -7.76
C SER A 98 -2.82 6.69 -9.16
N GLY A 99 -4.07 6.82 -9.55
CA GLY A 99 -4.38 7.34 -10.87
C GLY A 99 -5.87 7.50 -11.16
N GLN A 100 -6.13 7.99 -12.35
CA GLN A 100 -7.49 8.14 -12.85
C GLN A 100 -8.00 6.79 -13.36
N ILE A 101 -9.20 6.43 -12.94
CA ILE A 101 -9.86 5.19 -13.32
C ILE A 101 -11.16 5.47 -14.09
N ARG A 102 -11.63 4.48 -14.82
CA ARG A 102 -12.95 4.49 -15.45
C ARG A 102 -13.81 3.34 -14.94
N PRO A 103 -15.12 3.50 -14.93
CA PRO A 103 -16.03 2.39 -14.65
C PRO A 103 -15.92 1.31 -15.73
N PRO A 104 -16.32 0.07 -15.41
CA PRO A 104 -16.36 -1.01 -16.38
C PRO A 104 -17.34 -0.69 -17.50
N LYS A 105 -17.00 -1.08 -18.73
CA LYS A 105 -17.88 -1.05 -19.89
C LYS A 105 -18.77 -2.29 -19.92
N GLU A 106 -19.74 -2.33 -20.86
CA GLU A 106 -20.54 -3.53 -21.08
C GLU A 106 -19.64 -4.75 -21.36
N GLY A 107 -19.79 -5.79 -20.53
CA GLY A 107 -18.98 -7.01 -20.58
C GLY A 107 -17.70 -6.99 -19.71
N GLU A 108 -17.30 -5.85 -19.15
CA GLU A 108 -16.17 -5.77 -18.21
C GLU A 108 -16.68 -5.89 -16.76
N ARG A 109 -15.87 -6.53 -15.89
CA ARG A 109 -16.22 -6.70 -14.46
C ARG A 109 -15.52 -5.69 -13.57
N TYR A 110 -14.37 -5.18 -13.97
CA TYR A 110 -13.48 -4.40 -13.14
C TYR A 110 -13.35 -2.96 -13.64
N PHE A 111 -13.09 -2.05 -12.71
CA PHE A 111 -12.62 -0.71 -13.06
C PHE A 111 -11.30 -0.82 -13.83
N ALA A 112 -11.03 0.12 -14.71
CA ALA A 112 -9.78 0.12 -15.47
C ALA A 112 -8.98 1.41 -15.22
N LEU A 113 -7.68 1.28 -15.02
CA LEU A 113 -6.78 2.41 -14.89
C LEU A 113 -6.61 3.10 -16.25
N LEU A 114 -6.95 4.39 -16.32
CA LEU A 114 -6.79 5.21 -17.51
C LEU A 114 -5.43 5.89 -17.54
N ARG A 115 -5.09 6.58 -16.46
CA ARG A 115 -3.88 7.38 -16.37
C ARG A 115 -3.25 7.22 -15.00
N VAL A 116 -1.97 6.86 -14.97
CA VAL A 116 -1.16 6.83 -13.75
C VAL A 116 -0.84 8.27 -13.36
N LYS A 117 -1.10 8.63 -12.11
CA LYS A 117 -0.76 9.92 -11.51
C LYS A 117 0.53 9.81 -10.71
N GLU A 118 0.60 8.83 -9.83
CA GLU A 118 1.74 8.61 -8.93
C GLU A 118 2.07 7.12 -8.84
N ILE A 119 3.36 6.82 -8.65
CA ILE A 119 3.89 5.47 -8.42
C ILE A 119 4.73 5.55 -7.15
N CYS A 120 4.39 4.79 -6.11
CA CYS A 120 5.06 4.81 -4.81
C CYS A 120 5.23 6.24 -4.26
N PHE A 121 4.15 7.06 -4.36
CA PHE A 121 4.10 8.47 -3.90
C PHE A 121 5.06 9.41 -4.63
N ARG A 122 5.51 9.06 -5.82
CA ARG A 122 6.38 9.87 -6.70
C ARG A 122 5.77 10.04 -8.07
N GLU A 123 6.24 11.03 -8.80
CA GLU A 123 5.86 11.18 -10.20
C GLU A 123 6.37 10.00 -11.05
N PRO A 124 5.63 9.56 -12.08
CA PRO A 124 5.98 8.39 -12.89
C PRO A 124 7.36 8.47 -13.54
N GLU A 125 7.81 9.67 -13.89
CA GLU A 125 9.14 9.88 -14.51
C GLU A 125 10.29 9.76 -13.49
N GLU A 126 10.05 10.09 -12.23
CA GLU A 126 10.99 9.88 -11.13
C GLU A 126 11.03 8.42 -10.71
N ALA A 127 9.87 7.76 -10.67
CA ALA A 127 9.77 6.36 -10.33
C ALA A 127 10.58 5.45 -11.27
N LYS A 128 10.66 5.78 -12.55
CA LYS A 128 11.48 5.06 -13.53
C LYS A 128 12.98 5.11 -13.26
N LYS A 129 13.48 6.15 -12.57
CA LYS A 129 14.90 6.34 -12.25
C LYS A 129 15.35 5.57 -11.02
N ILE A 130 14.42 4.95 -10.29
CA ILE A 130 14.72 4.21 -9.07
C ILE A 130 15.53 2.97 -9.42
N VAL A 131 16.70 2.86 -8.80
CA VAL A 131 17.52 1.64 -8.91
C VAL A 131 16.84 0.50 -8.16
N LEU A 132 16.74 -0.64 -8.82
CA LEU A 132 16.14 -1.83 -8.24
C LEU A 132 16.97 -2.33 -7.08
N PHE A 133 16.29 -2.88 -6.07
CA PHE A 133 16.95 -3.45 -4.89
C PHE A 133 18.01 -4.50 -5.26
N ASP A 134 17.71 -5.38 -6.22
CA ASP A 134 18.64 -6.42 -6.68
C ASP A 134 19.91 -5.87 -7.35
N ASN A 135 19.86 -4.63 -7.83
CA ASN A 135 20.99 -3.96 -8.47
C ASN A 135 21.80 -3.09 -7.48
N LEU A 136 21.39 -3.03 -6.21
CA LEU A 136 22.11 -2.28 -5.19
C LEU A 136 23.34 -3.05 -4.74
N THR A 137 24.46 -2.34 -4.61
CA THR A 137 25.68 -2.92 -4.03
C THR A 137 25.51 -3.05 -2.53
N PRO A 138 25.64 -4.27 -1.95
CA PRO A 138 25.56 -4.44 -0.50
C PRO A 138 26.77 -3.78 0.17
N ILE A 139 26.51 -2.99 1.20
CA ILE A 139 27.55 -2.36 2.02
C ILE A 139 27.42 -2.86 3.47
N TYR A 140 28.53 -2.85 4.19
CA TYR A 140 28.50 -3.06 5.64
C TYR A 140 27.76 -1.91 6.33
N PRO A 141 26.97 -2.19 7.40
CA PRO A 141 26.30 -1.14 8.14
C PRO A 141 27.35 -0.25 8.83
N ASP A 142 27.27 1.04 8.54
CA ASP A 142 28.16 2.09 9.07
C ASP A 142 27.56 2.83 10.27
N GLN A 143 26.25 2.70 10.49
CA GLN A 143 25.52 3.33 11.58
C GLN A 143 25.02 2.29 12.57
N GLN A 144 25.37 2.47 13.85
CA GLN A 144 24.91 1.60 14.91
C GLN A 144 23.46 1.89 15.27
N PHE A 145 22.67 0.83 15.41
CA PHE A 145 21.33 0.87 15.98
C PHE A 145 21.42 0.79 17.50
N ARG A 146 21.21 1.90 18.20
CA ARG A 146 21.29 1.96 19.66
C ARG A 146 19.97 1.48 20.28
N LEU A 147 20.05 0.44 21.10
CA LEU A 147 18.91 -0.11 21.86
C LEU A 147 18.80 0.53 23.25
N GLU A 148 19.89 1.06 23.80
CA GLU A 148 19.90 1.74 25.08
C GLU A 148 19.19 3.11 24.99
N ASN A 149 18.14 3.30 25.81
CA ASN A 149 17.33 4.52 25.88
C ASN A 149 17.40 5.22 27.23
N GLY A 150 18.43 4.98 28.02
CA GLY A 150 18.59 5.58 29.33
C GLY A 150 17.80 4.92 30.47
N ASP A 151 16.95 3.96 30.20
CA ASP A 151 16.25 3.16 31.20
C ASP A 151 17.19 2.10 31.80
N LYS A 152 16.84 1.57 32.98
CA LYS A 152 17.59 0.50 33.66
C LYS A 152 17.50 -0.87 32.94
N ASN A 153 17.42 -0.87 31.63
CA ASN A 153 17.41 -2.10 30.84
C ASN A 153 18.83 -2.54 30.52
N TYR A 154 19.37 -3.37 31.41
CA TYR A 154 20.71 -3.91 31.24
C TYR A 154 20.88 -4.80 30.02
N SER A 155 19.82 -5.48 29.59
CA SER A 155 19.87 -6.36 28.40
C SER A 155 20.16 -5.58 27.13
N ALA A 156 19.46 -4.47 26.88
CA ALA A 156 19.69 -3.59 25.75
C ALA A 156 21.11 -3.01 25.76
N ARG A 157 21.58 -2.59 26.94
CA ARG A 157 22.93 -2.05 27.12
C ARG A 157 24.02 -3.08 26.86
N ILE A 158 23.83 -4.33 27.33
CA ILE A 158 24.74 -5.44 27.05
C ILE A 158 24.78 -5.75 25.56
N MET A 159 23.64 -5.77 24.90
CA MET A 159 23.57 -5.99 23.45
C MET A 159 24.31 -4.88 22.69
N ASP A 160 24.10 -3.63 23.03
CA ASP A 160 24.79 -2.52 22.36
C ASP A 160 26.32 -2.53 22.56
N LEU A 161 26.76 -3.08 23.70
CA LEU A 161 28.19 -3.15 24.04
C LEU A 161 28.89 -4.39 23.47
N MET A 162 28.24 -5.57 23.53
CA MET A 162 28.86 -6.84 23.19
C MET A 162 28.56 -7.29 21.76
N THR A 163 27.38 -6.95 21.26
CA THR A 163 26.89 -7.33 19.92
C THR A 163 26.20 -6.14 19.26
N PRO A 164 26.94 -5.07 18.93
CA PRO A 164 26.34 -3.90 18.32
C PRO A 164 25.65 -4.27 16.98
N ILE A 165 24.43 -3.78 16.81
CA ILE A 165 23.62 -4.04 15.63
C ILE A 165 23.69 -2.79 14.73
N GLY A 166 23.95 -2.99 13.46
CA GLY A 166 23.95 -1.92 12.46
C GLY A 166 22.58 -1.72 11.83
N MET A 167 22.31 -0.49 11.40
CA MET A 167 21.09 -0.18 10.67
C MET A 167 21.03 -0.95 9.36
N GLY A 168 19.94 -1.69 9.12
CA GLY A 168 19.78 -2.55 7.95
C GLY A 168 20.41 -3.94 8.09
N GLN A 169 21.06 -4.25 9.20
CA GLN A 169 21.63 -5.57 9.46
C GLN A 169 20.52 -6.59 9.74
N ARG A 170 20.68 -7.80 9.20
CA ARG A 170 19.84 -8.94 9.54
C ARG A 170 20.35 -9.59 10.83
N GLY A 171 19.48 -9.72 11.81
CA GLY A 171 19.79 -10.36 13.11
C GLY A 171 18.91 -11.59 13.35
N LEU A 172 19.45 -12.60 14.04
CA LEU A 172 18.70 -13.74 14.55
C LEU A 172 18.78 -13.77 16.07
N ILE A 173 17.62 -13.73 16.73
CA ILE A 173 17.51 -13.90 18.17
C ILE A 173 17.08 -15.32 18.47
N VAL A 174 17.93 -16.09 19.14
CA VAL A 174 17.64 -17.47 19.56
C VAL A 174 17.47 -17.50 21.07
N ALA A 175 16.27 -17.86 21.51
CA ALA A 175 15.96 -17.97 22.94
C ALA A 175 15.05 -19.18 23.21
N PRO A 176 15.12 -19.80 24.39
CA PRO A 176 14.17 -20.84 24.78
C PRO A 176 12.73 -20.30 24.77
N PRO A 177 11.72 -21.17 24.55
CA PRO A 177 10.33 -20.76 24.59
C PRO A 177 9.98 -20.02 25.88
N ARG A 178 9.23 -18.92 25.78
CA ARG A 178 8.78 -18.04 26.88
C ARG A 178 9.86 -17.20 27.57
N THR A 179 11.07 -17.11 27.04
CA THR A 179 12.14 -16.24 27.59
C THR A 179 12.35 -14.97 26.74
N THR A 180 11.58 -14.77 25.69
CA THR A 180 11.62 -13.56 24.86
C THR A 180 11.37 -12.34 25.70
N ASN A 181 12.37 -11.46 25.76
CA ASN A 181 12.26 -10.17 26.42
C ASN A 181 11.37 -9.25 25.57
N LYS A 182 10.07 -9.19 25.88
CA LYS A 182 9.13 -8.23 25.26
C LYS A 182 9.69 -6.80 25.20
N SER A 183 10.46 -6.41 26.20
CA SER A 183 11.07 -5.09 26.24
C SER A 183 12.08 -4.80 25.12
N THR A 184 12.72 -5.83 24.56
CA THR A 184 13.67 -5.66 23.46
C THR A 184 12.95 -5.61 22.11
N ASP A 185 11.90 -6.42 21.96
CA ASP A 185 11.07 -6.43 20.75
C ASP A 185 10.25 -5.14 20.61
N ASP A 186 9.60 -4.68 21.67
CA ASP A 186 8.82 -3.43 21.69
C ASP A 186 9.69 -2.22 21.30
N ARG A 187 10.94 -2.16 21.79
CA ARG A 187 11.85 -1.06 21.46
C ARG A 187 12.38 -1.10 20.05
N SER A 188 12.63 -2.28 19.51
CA SER A 188 13.03 -2.43 18.11
C SER A 188 11.89 -2.02 17.18
N GLU A 189 10.64 -2.24 17.59
CA GLU A 189 9.45 -1.88 16.86
C GLU A 189 9.16 -0.38 16.90
N GLU A 190 9.30 0.25 18.06
CA GLU A 190 9.17 1.71 18.18
C GLU A 190 10.18 2.49 17.32
N ARG A 191 11.40 1.98 17.16
CA ARG A 191 12.40 2.59 16.27
C ARG A 191 12.19 2.28 14.80
N ARG A 192 11.54 1.15 14.45
CA ARG A 192 11.13 0.84 13.07
C ARG A 192 10.10 1.83 12.51
N VAL A 193 9.34 2.50 13.37
CA VAL A 193 8.34 3.51 12.98
C VAL A 193 8.95 4.85 12.59
N GLY A 194 10.27 5.05 12.79
CA GLY A 194 10.98 6.22 12.27
C GLY A 194 10.94 6.30 10.75
N LYS A 195 10.69 7.49 10.20
CA LYS A 195 10.57 7.74 8.75
C LYS A 195 11.75 7.19 7.92
N GLU A 196 12.94 7.09 8.51
CA GLU A 196 14.15 6.62 7.85
C GLU A 196 14.19 5.10 7.66
N CYS A 197 13.52 4.33 8.52
CA CYS A 197 13.41 2.88 8.34
C CYS A 197 12.39 2.49 7.27
N ARG A 198 11.34 3.29 7.05
CA ARG A 198 10.31 3.00 6.03
C ARG A 198 10.82 3.05 4.60
N SER A 199 11.87 3.83 4.32
CA SER A 199 12.41 3.96 2.96
C SER A 199 13.39 2.85 2.58
N ARG A 200 13.85 2.04 3.55
CA ARG A 200 14.86 0.98 3.33
C ARG A 200 14.33 -0.44 3.45
N TRP A 201 13.11 -0.63 3.92
CA TRP A 201 12.52 -1.96 4.07
C TRP A 201 11.42 -2.16 3.04
N SER A 202 11.55 -3.21 2.26
CA SER A 202 10.48 -3.71 1.41
C SER A 202 9.28 -4.10 2.29
N PRO A 203 8.03 -3.83 1.89
CA PRO A 203 6.84 -4.27 2.60
C PRO A 203 6.65 -5.79 2.67
N TYR A 204 7.65 -6.57 2.23
CA TYR A 204 7.62 -8.03 2.15
C TYR A 204 8.50 -8.71 3.21
N HIS A 205 8.39 -8.30 4.47
CA HIS A 205 8.88 -9.09 5.61
C HIS A 205 7.89 -9.05 6.75
#